data_6f42d5f8270ef4b0dc1157b3c0a03a5d
#
_entry.id   6f42d5f8270ef4b0dc1157b3c0a03a5d
#
_cell.length_a   1.000
_cell.length_b   1.000
_cell.length_c   1.000
_cell.angle_alpha   90.00
_cell.angle_beta   90.00
_cell.angle_gamma   90.00
#
_symmetry.space_group_name_H-M   'P 1'
#
loop_
_entity.id
_entity.type
_entity.pdbx_description
1 polymer ?
#
loop_
_entity_poly.entity_id
_entity_poly.type
_entity_poly.pdbx_seq_one_letter_code
_entity_poly.pdbx_strand_id
1 'polypeptide(L)'
;MRGPFVGVNTQNESRLLASNEAEDALNLVLDDATLKVRNGYDAGAIAPNGLAVEGQHDYRQNDGTRHHLVKAGDQLYRLAGTTYTAIGGSVLTSGTIAQFVTVSNRAYIAHGGSPKVTDGTSLFDWEITKPSAAPAIGSGIGVLLSGSYDYKVTFYSSTWGQESPSSAKTVYKTVDRGSIALSNLPTTTDA
;
A
#
# COMPACT_ATOMS: atom_id res chain seq x y z
N MET A 1 13.93 56.79 2.32
CA MET A 1 14.56 55.48 2.02
C MET A 1 14.02 54.50 3.07
N ARG A 2 13.29 53.51 2.65
CA ARG A 2 12.90 52.42 3.57
C ARG A 2 14.12 51.51 3.68
N GLY A 3 14.63 51.32 4.90
CA GLY A 3 15.72 50.37 5.16
C GLY A 3 15.29 48.92 4.86
N PRO A 4 16.25 48.00 4.83
CA PRO A 4 15.93 46.58 4.67
C PRO A 4 14.99 46.12 5.77
N PHE A 5 14.09 45.17 5.45
CA PHE A 5 13.19 44.55 6.39
C PHE A 5 14.01 43.71 7.41
N VAL A 6 13.78 43.94 8.69
CA VAL A 6 14.57 43.31 9.77
C VAL A 6 13.94 42.02 10.26
N GLY A 7 12.62 41.91 10.22
CA GLY A 7 11.93 40.70 10.65
C GLY A 7 10.54 40.95 11.25
N VAL A 8 9.99 39.91 11.83
CA VAL A 8 8.74 39.93 12.60
C VAL A 8 9.07 40.11 14.06
N ASN A 9 8.50 41.14 14.69
CA ASN A 9 8.69 41.44 16.09
C ASN A 9 7.36 41.30 16.84
N THR A 10 7.21 40.21 17.56
CA THR A 10 6.01 39.91 18.36
C THR A 10 6.10 40.34 19.83
N GLN A 11 7.21 40.96 20.22
CA GLN A 11 7.45 41.37 21.62
C GLN A 11 6.99 42.80 21.91
N ASN A 12 6.94 43.63 20.87
CA ASN A 12 6.55 45.03 21.02
C ASN A 12 5.11 45.24 20.58
N GLU A 13 4.44 46.23 21.20
CA GLU A 13 3.13 46.68 20.68
C GLU A 13 3.28 47.27 19.27
N SER A 14 2.28 47.08 18.42
CA SER A 14 2.28 47.52 16.99
C SER A 14 2.74 48.98 16.81
N ARG A 15 2.42 49.84 17.74
CA ARG A 15 2.78 51.28 17.72
C ARG A 15 4.26 51.55 18.00
N LEU A 16 4.98 50.57 18.56
CA LEU A 16 6.39 50.66 18.93
C LEU A 16 7.31 49.95 17.94
N LEU A 17 6.74 49.34 16.86
CA LEU A 17 7.52 48.71 15.85
C LEU A 17 8.30 49.72 15.00
N ALA A 18 9.52 49.38 14.68
CA ALA A 18 10.30 50.18 13.72
C ALA A 18 9.65 50.07 12.31
N SER A 19 9.89 51.10 11.46
CA SER A 19 9.28 51.14 10.13
C SER A 19 9.70 50.01 9.21
N ASN A 20 10.67 49.21 9.61
CA ASN A 20 11.18 48.03 8.90
C ASN A 20 10.92 46.72 9.61
N GLU A 21 10.06 46.72 10.59
CA GLU A 21 9.55 45.53 11.32
C GLU A 21 8.06 45.33 11.05
N ALA A 22 7.58 44.11 11.17
CA ALA A 22 6.17 43.77 11.11
C ALA A 22 5.74 42.97 12.34
N GLU A 23 4.50 43.14 12.78
CA GLU A 23 3.89 42.32 13.86
C GLU A 23 3.57 40.90 13.38
N ASP A 24 3.16 40.78 12.13
CA ASP A 24 2.85 39.49 11.49
C ASP A 24 3.24 39.52 10.00
N ALA A 25 3.60 38.39 9.49
CA ALA A 25 4.02 38.23 8.10
C ALA A 25 3.48 36.91 7.50
N LEU A 26 2.22 36.91 7.15
CA LEU A 26 1.56 35.78 6.49
C LEU A 26 1.91 35.71 4.99
N ASN A 27 2.27 34.51 4.51
CA ASN A 27 2.59 34.24 3.11
C ASN A 27 3.74 35.10 2.53
N LEU A 28 4.65 35.52 3.39
CA LEU A 28 5.82 36.30 3.01
C LEU A 28 7.09 35.49 3.27
N VAL A 29 8.10 35.71 2.45
CA VAL A 29 9.44 35.11 2.60
C VAL A 29 10.43 36.25 2.63
N LEU A 30 11.35 36.20 3.58
CA LEU A 30 12.51 37.09 3.62
C LEU A 30 13.59 36.50 2.73
N ASP A 31 13.89 37.18 1.66
CA ASP A 31 14.92 36.82 0.70
C ASP A 31 15.88 38.01 0.51
N ASP A 32 17.12 37.81 0.93
CA ASP A 32 18.17 38.83 0.87
C ASP A 32 17.75 40.21 1.42
N ALA A 33 17.22 40.20 2.66
CA ALA A 33 16.68 41.38 3.36
C ALA A 33 15.50 42.08 2.63
N THR A 34 14.92 41.42 1.63
CA THR A 34 13.74 41.91 0.91
C THR A 34 12.54 41.01 1.24
N LEU A 35 11.44 41.64 1.63
CA LEU A 35 10.19 40.93 1.86
C LEU A 35 9.51 40.66 0.53
N LYS A 36 9.38 39.39 0.17
CA LYS A 36 8.69 38.92 -1.03
C LYS A 36 7.43 38.15 -0.69
N VAL A 37 6.41 38.25 -1.52
CA VAL A 37 5.26 37.37 -1.42
C VAL A 37 5.74 35.95 -1.74
N ARG A 38 5.37 35.00 -0.89
CA ARG A 38 5.65 33.58 -1.14
C ARG A 38 5.04 33.20 -2.49
N ASN A 39 5.84 32.53 -3.31
CA ASN A 39 5.33 31.97 -4.56
C ASN A 39 4.14 31.06 -4.25
N GLY A 40 3.05 31.24 -4.97
CA GLY A 40 1.92 30.32 -4.91
C GLY A 40 2.35 28.90 -5.31
N TYR A 41 1.61 27.92 -4.87
CA TYR A 41 1.75 26.58 -5.38
C TYR A 41 0.84 26.43 -6.59
N ASP A 42 1.40 26.10 -7.73
CA ASP A 42 0.60 25.59 -8.83
C ASP A 42 0.11 24.19 -8.46
N ALA A 43 -1.14 23.91 -8.75
CA ALA A 43 -1.66 22.55 -8.64
C ALA A 43 -0.92 21.69 -9.69
N GLY A 44 0.10 20.97 -9.27
CA GLY A 44 0.91 20.14 -10.18
C GLY A 44 0.08 19.05 -10.86
N ALA A 45 -0.90 18.50 -10.16
CA ALA A 45 -1.91 17.60 -10.70
C ALA A 45 -3.20 17.75 -9.89
N ILE A 46 -4.33 17.75 -10.57
CA ILE A 46 -5.63 17.73 -9.90
C ILE A 46 -5.81 16.34 -9.30
N ALA A 47 -6.21 16.29 -8.01
CA ALA A 47 -6.52 15.03 -7.37
C ALA A 47 -7.50 14.20 -8.22
N PRO A 48 -7.26 12.90 -8.40
CA PRO A 48 -8.15 12.09 -9.21
C PRO A 48 -9.55 12.07 -8.61
N ASN A 49 -10.57 12.00 -9.45
CA ASN A 49 -12.00 11.92 -9.10
C ASN A 49 -12.53 12.99 -8.13
N GLY A 50 -11.79 14.08 -7.89
CA GLY A 50 -12.21 15.16 -6.99
C GLY A 50 -12.24 14.78 -5.50
N LEU A 51 -11.73 13.62 -5.13
CA LEU A 51 -11.67 13.15 -3.74
C LEU A 51 -10.36 13.61 -3.07
N ALA A 52 -10.40 13.64 -1.75
CA ALA A 52 -9.20 13.95 -0.97
C ALA A 52 -8.11 12.89 -1.18
N VAL A 53 -6.87 13.34 -1.23
CA VAL A 53 -5.71 12.44 -1.19
C VAL A 53 -5.54 11.95 0.24
N GLU A 54 -5.66 10.65 0.43
CA GLU A 54 -5.61 9.97 1.73
C GLU A 54 -4.29 9.24 1.97
N GLY A 55 -3.36 9.34 1.04
CA GLY A 55 -2.02 8.78 1.16
C GLY A 55 -1.25 8.91 -0.14
N GLN A 56 0.06 9.04 -0.02
CA GLN A 56 0.97 9.09 -1.17
C GLN A 56 2.26 8.38 -0.84
N HIS A 57 2.92 7.84 -1.85
CA HIS A 57 4.16 7.09 -1.68
C HIS A 57 5.02 7.16 -2.94
N ASP A 58 6.31 7.38 -2.72
CA ASP A 58 7.30 7.33 -3.79
C ASP A 58 7.90 5.92 -3.83
N TYR A 59 7.34 5.10 -4.69
CA TYR A 59 7.71 3.71 -4.86
C TYR A 59 8.85 3.58 -5.87
N ARG A 60 9.97 3.05 -5.43
CA ARG A 60 11.14 2.81 -6.29
C ARG A 60 11.47 1.33 -6.35
N GLN A 61 11.63 0.83 -7.57
CA GLN A 61 12.05 -0.53 -7.86
C GLN A 61 13.59 -0.65 -7.93
N ASN A 62 14.11 -1.87 -7.83
CA ASN A 62 15.56 -2.12 -7.86
C ASN A 62 16.21 -1.80 -9.23
N ASP A 63 15.41 -1.81 -10.30
CA ASP A 63 15.83 -1.42 -11.65
C ASP A 63 15.92 0.10 -11.84
N GLY A 64 15.56 0.88 -10.80
CA GLY A 64 15.52 2.33 -10.84
C GLY A 64 14.19 2.91 -11.27
N THR A 65 13.23 2.11 -11.71
CA THR A 65 11.88 2.56 -12.05
C THR A 65 11.22 3.20 -10.84
N ARG A 66 10.57 4.34 -11.04
CA ARG A 66 9.94 5.12 -9.99
C ARG A 66 8.48 5.33 -10.30
N HIS A 67 7.64 5.06 -9.33
CA HIS A 67 6.20 5.30 -9.38
C HIS A 67 5.78 6.18 -8.22
N HIS A 68 5.10 7.27 -8.50
CA HIS A 68 4.45 8.06 -7.47
C HIS A 68 3.03 7.54 -7.30
N LEU A 69 2.78 6.85 -6.18
CA LEU A 69 1.50 6.24 -5.85
C LEU A 69 0.67 7.21 -5.02
N VAL A 70 -0.61 7.29 -5.32
CA VAL A 70 -1.56 8.16 -4.62
C VAL A 70 -2.85 7.41 -4.38
N LYS A 71 -3.29 7.36 -3.12
CA LYS A 71 -4.62 6.87 -2.76
C LYS A 71 -5.59 8.04 -2.65
N ALA A 72 -6.71 7.96 -3.35
CA ALA A 72 -7.82 8.90 -3.23
C ALA A 72 -9.16 8.14 -3.24
N GLY A 73 -9.91 8.24 -2.16
CA GLY A 73 -11.11 7.45 -1.96
C GLY A 73 -10.81 5.95 -1.88
N ASP A 74 -11.52 5.15 -2.66
CA ASP A 74 -11.40 3.70 -2.74
C ASP A 74 -10.40 3.20 -3.80
N GLN A 75 -9.65 4.11 -4.42
CA GLN A 75 -8.82 3.82 -5.57
C GLN A 75 -7.35 4.17 -5.33
N LEU A 76 -6.45 3.33 -5.87
CA LEU A 76 -5.03 3.63 -6.00
C LEU A 76 -4.75 4.19 -7.39
N TYR A 77 -3.90 5.20 -7.45
CA TYR A 77 -3.45 5.82 -8.69
C TYR A 77 -1.93 5.85 -8.77
N ARG A 78 -1.43 5.80 -9.98
CA ARG A 78 -0.05 6.16 -10.33
C ARG A 78 -0.04 7.52 -11.00
N LEU A 79 0.78 8.42 -10.50
CA LEU A 79 1.02 9.72 -11.12
C LEU A 79 2.19 9.63 -12.11
N ALA A 80 1.96 10.02 -13.35
CA ALA A 80 2.98 10.16 -14.39
C ALA A 80 2.89 11.57 -14.98
N GLY A 81 3.88 12.40 -14.68
CA GLY A 81 3.82 13.82 -14.98
C GLY A 81 2.67 14.48 -14.21
N THR A 82 1.63 14.91 -14.93
CA THR A 82 0.42 15.53 -14.37
C THR A 82 -0.82 14.63 -14.45
N THR A 83 -0.66 13.39 -14.91
CA THR A 83 -1.78 12.48 -15.17
C THR A 83 -1.82 11.36 -14.14
N TYR A 84 -2.99 11.15 -13.57
CA TYR A 84 -3.28 10.02 -12.70
C TYR A 84 -3.84 8.85 -13.52
N THR A 85 -3.23 7.68 -13.36
CA THR A 85 -3.72 6.43 -13.94
C THR A 85 -4.13 5.50 -12.80
N ALA A 86 -5.36 5.01 -12.83
CA ALA A 86 -5.86 4.08 -11.82
C ALA A 86 -5.11 2.73 -11.90
N ILE A 87 -4.81 2.17 -10.74
CA ILE A 87 -4.20 0.84 -10.58
C ILE A 87 -5.22 -0.05 -9.88
N GLY A 88 -5.57 -1.17 -10.52
CA GLY A 88 -6.58 -2.08 -10.01
C GLY A 88 -7.99 -1.48 -10.03
N GLY A 89 -8.89 -2.07 -9.25
CA GLY A 89 -10.28 -1.61 -9.08
C GLY A 89 -10.46 -0.78 -7.81
N SER A 90 -11.70 -0.34 -7.58
CA SER A 90 -12.14 0.36 -6.36
C SER A 90 -12.24 -0.63 -5.20
N VAL A 91 -11.12 -0.99 -4.61
CA VAL A 91 -11.00 -2.04 -3.58
C VAL A 91 -10.36 -1.55 -2.28
N LEU A 92 -10.00 -0.28 -2.21
CA LEU A 92 -9.46 0.32 -0.99
C LEU A 92 -10.58 0.90 -0.13
N THR A 93 -10.34 1.04 1.17
CA THR A 93 -11.31 1.65 2.08
C THR A 93 -11.27 3.16 1.95
N SER A 94 -12.35 3.76 1.47
CA SER A 94 -12.49 5.21 1.37
C SER A 94 -12.56 5.87 2.76
N GLY A 95 -12.09 7.10 2.87
CA GLY A 95 -12.10 7.87 4.12
C GLY A 95 -11.03 7.46 5.12
N THR A 96 -10.08 6.61 4.74
CA THR A 96 -9.00 6.14 5.61
C THR A 96 -7.64 6.53 5.08
N ILE A 97 -6.75 6.91 5.97
CA ILE A 97 -5.36 7.20 5.60
C ILE A 97 -4.66 5.89 5.21
N ALA A 98 -4.01 5.89 4.04
CA ALA A 98 -3.17 4.79 3.62
C ALA A 98 -1.73 4.99 4.06
N GLN A 99 -1.15 3.91 4.57
CA GLN A 99 0.27 3.81 4.85
C GLN A 99 0.92 2.85 3.87
N PHE A 100 2.11 3.19 3.44
CA PHE A 100 2.85 2.45 2.43
C PHE A 100 4.23 2.05 2.94
N VAL A 101 4.70 0.90 2.49
CA VAL A 101 6.09 0.48 2.68
C VAL A 101 6.57 -0.25 1.44
N THR A 102 7.79 0.03 1.00
CA THR A 102 8.42 -0.66 -0.13
C THR A 102 9.35 -1.75 0.38
N VAL A 103 9.14 -2.98 -0.07
CA VAL A 103 9.98 -4.13 0.22
C VAL A 103 10.09 -4.98 -1.05
N SER A 104 11.30 -5.38 -1.41
CA SER A 104 11.57 -6.35 -2.50
C SER A 104 10.81 -6.05 -3.80
N ASN A 105 10.93 -4.84 -4.33
CA ASN A 105 10.26 -4.40 -5.56
C ASN A 105 8.73 -4.37 -5.49
N ARG A 106 8.16 -4.15 -4.31
CA ARG A 106 6.71 -4.06 -4.10
C ARG A 106 6.37 -3.00 -3.09
N ALA A 107 5.26 -2.33 -3.29
CA ALA A 107 4.70 -1.42 -2.30
C ALA A 107 3.49 -2.09 -1.62
N TYR A 108 3.60 -2.24 -0.32
CA TYR A 108 2.55 -2.77 0.55
C TYR A 108 1.72 -1.62 1.09
N ILE A 109 0.41 -1.83 1.17
CA ILE A 109 -0.56 -0.77 1.46
C ILE A 109 -1.48 -1.21 2.58
N ALA A 110 -1.44 -0.50 3.71
CA ALA A 110 -2.41 -0.62 4.79
C ALA A 110 -3.39 0.56 4.70
N HIS A 111 -4.69 0.27 4.58
CA HIS A 111 -5.71 1.28 4.30
C HIS A 111 -7.00 1.10 5.11
N GLY A 112 -6.91 0.41 6.25
CA GLY A 112 -8.07 0.14 7.13
C GLY A 112 -8.95 -1.03 6.69
N GLY A 113 -8.69 -1.64 5.54
CA GLY A 113 -9.27 -2.90 5.04
C GLY A 113 -8.21 -3.99 4.92
N SER A 114 -8.50 -5.03 4.13
CA SER A 114 -7.52 -6.08 3.82
C SER A 114 -6.30 -5.49 3.14
N PRO A 115 -5.09 -5.72 3.65
CA PRO A 115 -3.89 -5.12 3.09
C PRO A 115 -3.70 -5.50 1.62
N LYS A 116 -3.18 -4.57 0.84
CA LYS A 116 -2.93 -4.74 -0.59
C LYS A 116 -1.43 -4.63 -0.89
N VAL A 117 -1.04 -5.12 -2.04
CA VAL A 117 0.31 -5.01 -2.56
C VAL A 117 0.27 -4.65 -4.04
N THR A 118 1.20 -3.80 -4.48
CA THR A 118 1.30 -3.40 -5.89
C THR A 118 2.73 -3.50 -6.38
N ASP A 119 2.87 -3.81 -7.66
CA ASP A 119 4.11 -3.70 -8.43
C ASP A 119 4.25 -2.36 -9.15
N GLY A 120 3.31 -1.42 -8.92
CA GLY A 120 3.23 -0.11 -9.58
C GLY A 120 2.36 -0.10 -10.82
N THR A 121 1.88 -1.24 -11.28
CA THR A 121 0.99 -1.39 -12.44
C THR A 121 -0.31 -2.13 -12.11
N SER A 122 -0.23 -3.10 -11.23
CA SER A 122 -1.34 -3.94 -10.78
C SER A 122 -1.49 -3.90 -9.27
N LEU A 123 -2.67 -4.17 -8.77
CA LEU A 123 -2.99 -4.21 -7.35
C LEU A 123 -3.50 -5.60 -6.99
N PHE A 124 -2.95 -6.19 -5.95
CA PHE A 124 -3.22 -7.55 -5.51
C PHE A 124 -3.56 -7.58 -4.03
N ASP A 125 -4.22 -8.63 -3.59
CA ASP A 125 -4.31 -8.94 -2.16
C ASP A 125 -2.94 -9.34 -1.62
N TRP A 126 -2.59 -8.84 -0.44
CA TRP A 126 -1.33 -9.25 0.18
C TRP A 126 -1.39 -10.70 0.64
N GLU A 127 -2.55 -11.13 1.12
CA GLU A 127 -2.73 -12.47 1.65
C GLU A 127 -3.38 -13.38 0.59
N ILE A 128 -2.75 -14.52 0.32
CA ILE A 128 -3.38 -15.56 -0.48
C ILE A 128 -4.43 -16.22 0.40
N THR A 129 -5.68 -16.22 -0.07
CA THR A 129 -6.79 -16.84 0.66
C THR A 129 -6.48 -18.32 0.92
N LYS A 130 -6.62 -18.75 2.18
CA LYS A 130 -6.43 -20.16 2.52
C LYS A 130 -7.42 -21.05 1.79
N PRO A 131 -7.07 -22.33 1.48
CA PRO A 131 -8.01 -23.30 0.93
C PRO A 131 -9.24 -23.44 1.83
N SER A 132 -10.42 -23.36 1.24
CA SER A 132 -11.71 -23.40 1.97
C SER A 132 -12.05 -24.78 2.52
N ALA A 133 -11.50 -25.84 1.93
CA ALA A 133 -11.76 -27.23 2.30
C ALA A 133 -10.47 -28.03 2.45
N ALA A 134 -10.53 -29.05 3.29
CA ALA A 134 -9.50 -30.09 3.31
C ALA A 134 -9.66 -31.02 2.08
N PRO A 135 -8.57 -31.65 1.61
CA PRO A 135 -8.68 -32.68 0.60
C PRO A 135 -9.47 -33.89 1.12
N ALA A 136 -10.13 -34.59 0.21
CA ALA A 136 -10.77 -35.86 0.57
C ALA A 136 -9.72 -36.98 0.59
N ILE A 137 -9.88 -37.92 1.51
CA ILE A 137 -8.99 -39.06 1.69
C ILE A 137 -9.70 -40.32 1.19
N GLY A 138 -9.05 -41.04 0.30
CA GLY A 138 -9.45 -42.33 -0.22
C GLY A 138 -8.39 -43.40 -0.02
N SER A 139 -8.69 -44.63 -0.46
CA SER A 139 -7.69 -45.69 -0.59
C SER A 139 -6.96 -45.53 -1.92
N GLY A 140 -5.65 -45.62 -1.91
CA GLY A 140 -4.80 -45.48 -3.09
C GLY A 140 -4.03 -46.78 -3.39
N ILE A 141 -3.20 -46.73 -4.43
CA ILE A 141 -2.27 -47.81 -4.78
C ILE A 141 -0.88 -47.39 -4.32
N GLY A 142 -0.20 -48.25 -3.56
CA GLY A 142 1.13 -47.98 -3.04
C GLY A 142 1.36 -48.60 -1.66
N VAL A 143 2.52 -48.35 -1.11
CA VAL A 143 2.92 -48.88 0.19
C VAL A 143 3.39 -47.74 1.08
N LEU A 144 2.61 -47.40 2.07
CA LEU A 144 3.02 -46.53 3.17
C LEU A 144 3.41 -47.35 4.40
N LEU A 145 4.16 -46.75 5.27
CA LEU A 145 4.35 -47.30 6.62
C LEU A 145 3.01 -47.35 7.33
N SER A 146 2.80 -48.37 8.15
CA SER A 146 1.60 -48.47 9.01
C SER A 146 1.56 -47.26 9.94
N GLY A 147 0.42 -46.59 10.01
CA GLY A 147 0.25 -45.39 10.81
C GLY A 147 -1.03 -44.62 10.50
N SER A 148 -1.19 -43.55 11.23
CA SER A 148 -2.30 -42.59 11.01
C SER A 148 -1.78 -41.32 10.36
N TYR A 149 -2.43 -40.93 9.30
CA TYR A 149 -2.02 -39.78 8.48
C TYR A 149 -3.14 -38.77 8.39
N ASP A 150 -2.78 -37.50 8.48
CA ASP A 150 -3.64 -36.37 8.12
C ASP A 150 -2.89 -35.44 7.14
N TYR A 151 -3.66 -34.69 6.39
CA TYR A 151 -3.13 -33.83 5.33
C TYR A 151 -3.71 -32.44 5.42
N LYS A 152 -2.92 -31.46 4.99
CA LYS A 152 -3.33 -30.09 4.77
C LYS A 152 -2.88 -29.68 3.39
N VAL A 153 -3.59 -28.73 2.80
CA VAL A 153 -3.25 -28.13 1.52
C VAL A 153 -3.00 -26.64 1.74
N THR A 154 -2.01 -26.10 1.05
CA THR A 154 -1.75 -24.67 0.94
C THR A 154 -1.78 -24.30 -0.53
N PHE A 155 -2.04 -23.04 -0.84
CA PHE A 155 -1.83 -22.47 -2.17
C PHE A 155 -0.47 -21.80 -2.21
N TYR A 156 0.22 -21.95 -3.33
CA TYR A 156 1.50 -21.30 -3.55
C TYR A 156 1.45 -20.45 -4.81
N SER A 157 1.77 -19.16 -4.68
CA SER A 157 1.93 -18.27 -5.82
C SER A 157 3.39 -18.26 -6.26
N SER A 158 3.67 -18.77 -7.46
CA SER A 158 5.00 -18.71 -8.05
C SER A 158 5.41 -17.29 -8.41
N THR A 159 4.44 -16.44 -8.75
CA THR A 159 4.65 -15.01 -9.06
C THR A 159 5.14 -14.25 -7.82
N TRP A 160 4.60 -14.60 -6.66
CA TRP A 160 4.87 -13.89 -5.41
C TRP A 160 5.86 -14.60 -4.50
N GLY A 161 6.15 -15.87 -4.76
CA GLY A 161 6.98 -16.69 -3.88
C GLY A 161 6.37 -16.82 -2.48
N GLN A 162 5.03 -16.78 -2.39
CA GLN A 162 4.30 -16.79 -1.13
C GLN A 162 3.39 -18.02 -1.04
N GLU A 163 3.19 -18.49 0.18
CA GLU A 163 2.33 -19.61 0.50
C GLU A 163 1.16 -19.12 1.38
N SER A 164 -0.04 -19.62 1.11
CA SER A 164 -1.23 -19.32 1.90
C SER A 164 -1.18 -20.01 3.26
N PRO A 165 -1.97 -19.56 4.24
CA PRO A 165 -2.29 -20.40 5.39
C PRO A 165 -2.87 -21.73 4.93
N SER A 166 -2.66 -22.78 5.72
CA SER A 166 -3.14 -24.12 5.37
C SER A 166 -4.65 -24.27 5.53
N SER A 167 -5.23 -25.18 4.74
CA SER A 167 -6.60 -25.66 4.94
C SER A 167 -6.82 -26.24 6.36
N ALA A 168 -8.06 -26.50 6.70
CA ALA A 168 -8.36 -27.46 7.76
C ALA A 168 -7.65 -28.79 7.48
N LYS A 169 -7.25 -29.50 8.52
CA LYS A 169 -6.70 -30.84 8.35
C LYS A 169 -7.81 -31.81 7.95
N THR A 170 -7.42 -32.84 7.19
CA THR A 170 -8.31 -33.96 6.91
C THR A 170 -8.64 -34.74 8.21
N VAL A 171 -9.70 -35.53 8.21
CA VAL A 171 -9.87 -36.59 9.19
C VAL A 171 -8.73 -37.59 8.94
N TYR A 172 -8.03 -37.99 10.00
CA TYR A 172 -6.92 -38.93 9.85
C TYR A 172 -7.41 -40.29 9.33
N LYS A 173 -6.57 -40.92 8.50
CA LYS A 173 -6.80 -42.28 8.01
C LYS A 173 -5.68 -43.18 8.53
N THR A 174 -6.08 -44.25 9.20
CA THR A 174 -5.14 -45.30 9.59
C THR A 174 -4.96 -46.28 8.43
N VAL A 175 -3.72 -46.57 8.10
CA VAL A 175 -3.36 -47.55 7.07
C VAL A 175 -2.42 -48.59 7.70
N ASP A 176 -2.54 -49.82 7.23
CA ASP A 176 -1.61 -50.90 7.53
C ASP A 176 -0.97 -51.34 6.19
N ARG A 177 0.23 -50.86 5.93
CA ARG A 177 0.99 -51.06 4.67
C ARG A 177 0.18 -50.78 3.40
N GLY A 178 -0.73 -49.86 3.51
CA GLY A 178 -1.60 -49.43 2.41
C GLY A 178 -1.09 -48.15 1.75
N SER A 179 -1.99 -47.46 1.05
CA SER A 179 -1.76 -46.14 0.49
C SER A 179 -2.96 -45.26 0.68
N ILE A 180 -2.72 -43.95 0.48
CA ILE A 180 -3.75 -42.93 0.61
C ILE A 180 -3.82 -42.18 -0.69
N ALA A 181 -5.03 -42.10 -1.26
CA ALA A 181 -5.32 -41.20 -2.39
C ALA A 181 -5.90 -39.91 -1.84
N LEU A 182 -5.38 -38.79 -2.31
CA LEU A 182 -5.97 -37.47 -2.08
C LEU A 182 -6.78 -37.08 -3.31
N SER A 183 -7.98 -36.59 -3.08
CA SER A 183 -8.89 -36.11 -4.12
C SER A 183 -9.57 -34.82 -3.68
N ASN A 184 -10.33 -34.21 -4.58
CA ASN A 184 -11.00 -32.92 -4.33
C ASN A 184 -10.04 -31.88 -3.76
N LEU A 185 -8.83 -31.80 -4.37
CA LEU A 185 -7.87 -30.75 -4.00
C LEU A 185 -8.49 -29.40 -4.34
N PRO A 186 -8.57 -28.48 -3.38
CA PRO A 186 -9.09 -27.15 -3.65
C PRO A 186 -8.19 -26.43 -4.66
N THR A 187 -8.80 -25.60 -5.48
CA THR A 187 -8.13 -24.72 -6.45
C THR A 187 -8.41 -23.27 -6.10
N THR A 188 -7.53 -22.38 -6.50
CA THR A 188 -7.71 -20.93 -6.37
C THR A 188 -7.50 -20.25 -7.72
N THR A 189 -8.16 -19.12 -7.89
CA THR A 189 -7.89 -18.16 -8.97
C THR A 189 -6.97 -17.04 -8.53
N ASP A 190 -6.58 -17.00 -7.25
CA ASP A 190 -5.66 -16.01 -6.69
C ASP A 190 -4.22 -16.44 -7.03
N ALA A 191 -3.73 -16.04 -8.19
CA ALA A 191 -2.37 -16.37 -8.62
C ALA A 191 -1.58 -15.12 -9.00
#